data_611f755dcb749d8ea1650812918e3642
#
_entry.id   611f755dcb749d8ea1650812918e3642
#
_cell.length_a   1.000
_cell.length_b   1.000
_cell.length_c   1.000
_cell.angle_alpha   90.00
_cell.angle_beta   90.00
_cell.angle_gamma   90.00
#
_symmetry.space_group_name_H-M   'P 1'
#
loop_
_entity.id
_entity.type
_entity.pdbx_description
1 polymer ?
#
loop_
_entity_poly.entity_id
_entity_poly.type
_entity_poly.pdbx_seq_one_letter_code
_entity_poly.pdbx_strand_id
1 'polypeptide(L)'
;MKGILSDKKAISAGIISAVVLTVLRIIQLNTGTEYPSNLYAAGSEVLNTVYHILLIASAVAVSILAFFDIKSSQPKTAAELSAKSCTAVGIVMILAGAAWIPPVINDFSAGTVGIYTITSLAGCIAYLAGGMTIMSSSKIVPAQCVSAVFIIINYLIVAVKFYLGSPIITGMPQKLMLMLFYILTILFWINMGRFMCGGEKKFTRTALIASGYFSGACSAAYLISCFALA
;
A
#
# COMPACT_ATOMS: atom_id res chain seq x y z
N MET A 1 4.42 27.37 11.62
CA MET A 1 3.46 26.45 12.27
C MET A 1 2.19 26.14 11.45
N LYS A 2 1.75 26.95 10.49
CA LYS A 2 0.55 26.67 9.66
C LYS A 2 0.66 25.50 8.66
N GLY A 3 1.84 25.09 8.26
CA GLY A 3 2.03 24.02 7.24
C GLY A 3 1.83 22.59 7.74
N ILE A 4 1.93 22.33 9.05
CA ILE A 4 1.76 20.99 9.64
C ILE A 4 0.28 20.68 9.92
N LEU A 5 -0.56 21.71 10.02
CA LEU A 5 -2.00 21.56 10.29
C LEU A 5 -2.82 21.17 9.05
N SER A 6 -2.28 21.42 7.85
CA SER A 6 -2.99 21.16 6.59
C SER A 6 -3.00 19.68 6.21
N ASP A 7 -1.88 18.98 6.35
CA ASP A 7 -1.81 17.54 6.06
C ASP A 7 -2.65 16.69 7.05
N LYS A 8 -2.96 17.24 8.23
CA LYS A 8 -3.77 16.55 9.25
C LYS A 8 -5.21 16.26 8.80
N LYS A 9 -5.79 17.14 7.99
CA LYS A 9 -7.20 16.94 7.51
C LYS A 9 -7.29 15.77 6.54
N ALA A 10 -6.38 15.69 5.57
CA ALA A 10 -6.35 14.57 4.62
C ALA A 10 -6.02 13.25 5.34
N ILE A 11 -5.05 13.26 6.27
CA ILE A 11 -4.68 12.09 7.06
C ILE A 11 -5.84 11.66 7.97
N SER A 12 -6.48 12.60 8.67
CA SER A 12 -7.62 12.28 9.54
C SER A 12 -8.81 11.74 8.75
N ALA A 13 -9.12 12.34 7.61
CA ALA A 13 -10.16 11.86 6.71
C ALA A 13 -9.82 10.45 6.19
N GLY A 14 -8.55 10.20 5.86
CA GLY A 14 -8.07 8.89 5.45
C GLY A 14 -8.24 7.82 6.53
N ILE A 15 -7.86 8.13 7.78
CA ILE A 15 -8.01 7.20 8.91
C ILE A 15 -9.50 6.91 9.17
N ILE A 16 -10.35 7.93 9.24
CA ILE A 16 -11.79 7.76 9.46
C ILE A 16 -12.39 6.91 8.35
N SER A 17 -12.08 7.21 7.10
CA SER A 17 -12.58 6.44 5.96
C SER A 17 -12.08 4.99 6.00
N ALA A 18 -10.82 4.75 6.38
CA ALA A 18 -10.27 3.39 6.51
C ALA A 18 -11.01 2.59 7.59
N VAL A 19 -11.32 3.20 8.73
CA VAL A 19 -12.10 2.54 9.79
C VAL A 19 -13.50 2.19 9.30
N VAL A 20 -14.20 3.14 8.66
CA VAL A 20 -15.55 2.90 8.10
C VAL A 20 -15.53 1.79 7.05
N LEU A 21 -14.57 1.81 6.13
CA LEU A 21 -14.42 0.77 5.11
C LEU A 21 -14.08 -0.60 5.73
N THR A 22 -13.32 -0.62 6.80
CA THR A 22 -13.01 -1.84 7.56
C THR A 22 -14.28 -2.47 8.15
N VAL A 23 -15.11 -1.67 8.82
CA VAL A 23 -16.39 -2.12 9.38
C VAL A 23 -17.32 -2.63 8.29
N LEU A 24 -17.47 -1.86 7.21
CA LEU A 24 -18.27 -2.28 6.06
C LEU A 24 -17.76 -3.57 5.42
N ARG A 25 -16.42 -3.77 5.40
CA ARG A 25 -15.83 -5.00 4.89
C ARG A 25 -16.17 -6.20 5.77
N ILE A 26 -16.14 -6.06 7.08
CA ILE A 26 -16.55 -7.13 8.01
C ILE A 26 -18.02 -7.48 7.79
N ILE A 27 -18.90 -6.48 7.66
CA ILE A 27 -20.32 -6.71 7.37
C ILE A 27 -20.48 -7.44 6.04
N GLN A 28 -19.81 -6.97 4.99
CA GLN A 28 -19.83 -7.59 3.66
C GLN A 28 -19.40 -9.06 3.67
N LEU A 29 -18.34 -9.39 4.43
CA LEU A 29 -17.86 -10.77 4.54
C LEU A 29 -18.88 -11.67 5.26
N ASN A 30 -19.50 -11.18 6.31
CA ASN A 30 -20.45 -11.97 7.10
C ASN A 30 -21.82 -12.15 6.42
N THR A 31 -22.22 -11.21 5.57
CA THR A 31 -23.57 -11.21 4.96
C THR A 31 -23.56 -11.35 3.47
N GLY A 32 -22.45 -11.09 2.81
CA GLY A 32 -22.35 -10.94 1.36
C GLY A 32 -21.42 -11.92 0.67
N THR A 33 -20.83 -12.90 1.39
CA THR A 33 -19.99 -13.94 0.77
C THR A 33 -20.45 -15.34 1.16
N GLU A 34 -20.33 -16.25 0.23
CA GLU A 34 -20.65 -17.67 0.46
C GLU A 34 -19.40 -18.40 0.95
N TYR A 35 -19.54 -19.12 2.06
CA TYR A 35 -18.51 -20.03 2.56
C TYR A 35 -18.80 -21.45 2.06
N PRO A 36 -17.82 -22.25 1.59
CA PRO A 36 -16.36 -22.00 1.57
C PRO A 36 -15.85 -21.39 0.24
N SER A 37 -16.70 -21.10 -0.73
CA SER A 37 -16.28 -20.64 -2.05
C SER A 37 -15.65 -19.25 -2.06
N ASN A 38 -15.90 -18.42 -1.05
CA ASN A 38 -15.49 -17.01 -0.94
C ASN A 38 -15.97 -16.15 -2.12
N LEU A 39 -17.02 -16.59 -2.80
CA LEU A 39 -17.71 -15.84 -3.85
C LEU A 39 -18.74 -14.90 -3.23
N TYR A 40 -19.17 -13.92 -3.99
CA TYR A 40 -20.30 -13.08 -3.57
C TYR A 40 -21.58 -13.91 -3.47
N ALA A 41 -22.27 -13.82 -2.35
CA ALA A 41 -23.56 -14.47 -2.16
C ALA A 41 -24.61 -13.89 -3.09
N ALA A 42 -25.52 -14.73 -3.57
CA ALA A 42 -26.64 -14.29 -4.38
C ALA A 42 -27.48 -13.25 -3.60
N GLY A 43 -27.79 -12.13 -4.24
CA GLY A 43 -28.52 -11.01 -3.60
C GLY A 43 -27.63 -10.03 -2.81
N SER A 44 -26.34 -10.28 -2.66
CA SER A 44 -25.40 -9.34 -1.98
C SER A 44 -24.85 -8.25 -2.92
N GLU A 45 -25.29 -8.21 -4.18
CA GLU A 45 -24.75 -7.32 -5.22
C GLU A 45 -24.80 -5.85 -4.82
N VAL A 46 -25.88 -5.42 -4.16
CA VAL A 46 -26.04 -4.04 -3.70
C VAL A 46 -25.00 -3.68 -2.65
N LEU A 47 -24.80 -4.54 -1.64
CA LEU A 47 -23.81 -4.32 -0.58
C LEU A 47 -22.38 -4.27 -1.14
N ASN A 48 -22.08 -5.17 -2.08
CA ASN A 48 -20.80 -5.22 -2.76
C ASN A 48 -20.55 -3.96 -3.60
N THR A 49 -21.56 -3.50 -4.34
CA THR A 49 -21.48 -2.29 -5.13
C THR A 49 -21.30 -1.06 -4.25
N VAL A 50 -22.06 -0.96 -3.16
CA VAL A 50 -21.94 0.14 -2.18
C VAL A 50 -20.54 0.19 -1.58
N TYR A 51 -19.99 -0.96 -1.17
CA TYR A 51 -18.62 -1.02 -0.64
C TYR A 51 -17.58 -0.47 -1.63
N HIS A 52 -17.65 -0.90 -2.91
CA HIS A 52 -16.70 -0.45 -3.93
C HIS A 52 -16.87 1.04 -4.26
N ILE A 53 -18.12 1.54 -4.34
CA ILE A 53 -18.38 2.95 -4.54
C ILE A 53 -17.80 3.78 -3.39
N LEU A 54 -18.00 3.36 -2.15
CA LEU A 54 -17.46 4.06 -0.97
C LEU A 54 -15.94 4.00 -0.92
N LEU A 55 -15.32 2.89 -1.31
CA LEU A 55 -13.86 2.78 -1.43
C LEU A 55 -13.33 3.81 -2.43
N ILE A 56 -13.91 3.89 -3.62
CA ILE A 56 -13.50 4.84 -4.67
C ILE A 56 -13.79 6.28 -4.23
N ALA A 57 -14.98 6.56 -3.69
CA ALA A 57 -15.37 7.89 -3.26
C ALA A 57 -14.47 8.42 -2.13
N SER A 58 -14.15 7.58 -1.14
CA SER A 58 -13.24 7.94 -0.05
C SER A 58 -11.85 8.30 -0.56
N ALA A 59 -11.37 7.57 -1.53
CA ALA A 59 -10.05 7.81 -2.10
C ALA A 59 -10.01 9.07 -2.97
N VAL A 60 -11.07 9.34 -3.72
CA VAL A 60 -11.21 10.62 -4.45
C VAL A 60 -11.28 11.77 -3.44
N ALA A 61 -12.05 11.64 -2.36
CA ALA A 61 -12.15 12.66 -1.31
C ALA A 61 -10.78 12.92 -0.63
N VAL A 62 -10.05 11.88 -0.24
CA VAL A 62 -8.70 12.01 0.34
C VAL A 62 -7.74 12.67 -0.65
N SER A 63 -7.82 12.31 -1.94
CA SER A 63 -7.00 12.90 -3.00
C SER A 63 -7.28 14.39 -3.19
N ILE A 64 -8.56 14.77 -3.19
CA ILE A 64 -9.00 16.16 -3.29
C ILE A 64 -8.53 16.96 -2.07
N LEU A 65 -8.73 16.45 -0.86
CA LEU A 65 -8.26 17.08 0.36
C LEU A 65 -6.74 17.26 0.35
N ALA A 66 -5.99 16.23 -0.02
CA ALA A 66 -4.54 16.30 -0.15
C ALA A 66 -4.12 17.36 -1.19
N PHE A 67 -4.82 17.45 -2.32
CA PHE A 67 -4.54 18.44 -3.35
C PHE A 67 -4.78 19.88 -2.88
N PHE A 68 -5.85 20.15 -2.16
CA PHE A 68 -6.14 21.47 -1.62
C PHE A 68 -5.23 21.83 -0.45
N ASP A 69 -4.92 20.86 0.42
CA ASP A 69 -4.00 21.06 1.54
C ASP A 69 -2.60 21.45 1.06
N ILE A 70 -2.11 20.82 0.00
CA ILE A 70 -0.80 21.15 -0.61
C ILE A 70 -0.81 22.54 -1.26
N LYS A 71 -1.97 23.05 -1.70
CA LYS A 71 -2.08 24.40 -2.28
C LYS A 71 -1.79 25.50 -1.25
N SER A 72 -2.02 25.25 0.03
CA SER A 72 -1.82 26.20 1.12
C SER A 72 -0.45 26.14 1.76
N SER A 73 0.34 25.09 1.50
CA SER A 73 1.66 24.85 2.08
C SER A 73 2.76 25.17 1.07
N GLN A 74 3.78 25.92 1.47
CA GLN A 74 5.00 25.99 0.66
C GLN A 74 5.63 24.59 0.56
N PRO A 75 6.17 24.20 -0.60
CA PRO A 75 6.85 22.92 -0.77
C PRO A 75 8.03 22.86 0.21
N LYS A 76 7.93 22.03 1.23
CA LYS A 76 9.09 21.64 2.02
C LYS A 76 9.87 20.65 1.20
N THR A 77 11.15 20.93 1.01
CA THR A 77 12.06 20.00 0.37
C THR A 77 12.08 18.68 1.16
N ALA A 78 12.20 17.55 0.47
CA ALA A 78 12.31 16.23 1.10
C ALA A 78 13.48 16.17 2.13
N ALA A 79 14.43 17.09 2.03
CA ALA A 79 15.52 17.31 3.00
C ALA A 79 15.05 17.70 4.41
N GLU A 80 13.76 18.05 4.59
CA GLU A 80 13.21 18.53 5.87
C GLU A 80 12.25 17.55 6.57
N LEU A 81 12.30 16.27 6.25
CA LEU A 81 11.59 15.27 7.04
C LEU A 81 12.14 15.30 8.47
N SER A 82 11.27 15.45 9.47
CA SER A 82 11.71 15.42 10.85
C SER A 82 12.36 14.09 11.17
N ALA A 83 13.40 14.07 12.00
CA ALA A 83 14.08 12.83 12.42
C ALA A 83 13.09 11.78 12.94
N LYS A 84 12.04 12.21 13.68
CA LYS A 84 10.97 11.32 14.16
C LYS A 84 10.19 10.65 13.01
N SER A 85 9.90 11.40 11.94
CA SER A 85 9.19 10.83 10.77
C SER A 85 10.08 9.86 10.01
N CYS A 86 11.38 10.17 9.86
CA CYS A 86 12.34 9.26 9.24
C CYS A 86 12.47 7.96 10.01
N THR A 87 12.57 8.03 11.34
CA THR A 87 12.62 6.83 12.20
C THR A 87 11.36 5.98 12.05
N ALA A 88 10.17 6.59 12.10
CA ALA A 88 8.91 5.86 11.95
C ALA A 88 8.79 5.16 10.59
N VAL A 89 9.10 5.86 9.49
CA VAL A 89 9.09 5.28 8.14
C VAL A 89 10.12 4.16 8.03
N GLY A 90 11.33 4.36 8.55
CA GLY A 90 12.38 3.34 8.52
C GLY A 90 11.98 2.07 9.29
N ILE A 91 11.38 2.19 10.47
CA ILE A 91 10.85 1.05 11.23
C ILE A 91 9.78 0.30 10.42
N VAL A 92 8.82 1.00 9.83
CA VAL A 92 7.77 0.37 9.01
C VAL A 92 8.38 -0.36 7.81
N MET A 93 9.39 0.22 7.15
CA MET A 93 10.09 -0.45 6.05
C MET A 93 10.82 -1.71 6.52
N ILE A 94 11.52 -1.66 7.66
CA ILE A 94 12.20 -2.84 8.22
C ILE A 94 11.20 -3.95 8.55
N LEU A 95 10.08 -3.62 9.17
CA LEU A 95 9.02 -4.59 9.47
C LEU A 95 8.41 -5.18 8.18
N ALA A 96 8.20 -4.36 7.16
CA ALA A 96 7.74 -4.83 5.85
C ALA A 96 8.75 -5.78 5.20
N GLY A 97 10.06 -5.46 5.27
CA GLY A 97 11.12 -6.35 4.80
C GLY A 97 11.15 -7.67 5.56
N ALA A 98 11.03 -7.62 6.89
CA ALA A 98 11.00 -8.82 7.73
C ALA A 98 9.82 -9.74 7.38
N ALA A 99 8.66 -9.17 7.01
CA ALA A 99 7.48 -9.96 6.61
C ALA A 99 7.70 -10.75 5.30
N TRP A 100 8.67 -10.39 4.47
CA TRP A 100 9.03 -11.14 3.27
C TRP A 100 9.98 -12.30 3.53
N ILE A 101 10.61 -12.39 4.71
CA ILE A 101 11.57 -13.44 5.05
C ILE A 101 10.94 -14.84 5.06
N PRO A 102 9.79 -15.09 5.75
CA PRO A 102 9.22 -16.43 5.82
C PRO A 102 8.88 -17.06 4.46
N PRO A 103 8.21 -16.37 3.51
CA PRO A 103 7.97 -16.91 2.18
C PRO A 103 9.27 -17.28 1.45
N VAL A 104 10.30 -16.45 1.53
CA VAL A 104 11.59 -16.70 0.90
C VAL A 104 12.25 -17.96 1.48
N ILE A 105 12.26 -18.10 2.82
CA ILE A 105 12.81 -19.29 3.48
C ILE A 105 12.04 -20.56 3.07
N ASN A 106 10.71 -20.48 3.01
CA ASN A 106 9.89 -21.60 2.60
C ASN A 106 10.21 -22.07 1.18
N ASP A 107 10.37 -21.14 0.23
CA ASP A 107 10.73 -21.47 -1.15
C ASP A 107 12.11 -22.15 -1.23
N PHE A 108 13.10 -21.69 -0.45
CA PHE A 108 14.42 -22.31 -0.36
C PHE A 108 14.35 -23.70 0.26
N SER A 109 13.57 -23.88 1.34
CA SER A 109 13.41 -25.17 2.02
C SER A 109 12.69 -26.19 1.17
N ALA A 110 11.72 -25.76 0.35
CA ALA A 110 10.97 -26.59 -0.57
C ALA A 110 11.72 -26.91 -1.89
N GLY A 111 12.90 -26.32 -2.11
CA GLY A 111 13.65 -26.45 -3.36
C GLY A 111 12.97 -25.81 -4.57
N THR A 112 11.99 -24.93 -4.36
CA THR A 112 11.20 -24.25 -5.40
C THR A 112 11.75 -22.87 -5.77
N VAL A 113 13.07 -22.72 -5.71
CA VAL A 113 13.74 -21.45 -5.97
C VAL A 113 13.60 -21.05 -7.43
N GLY A 114 12.93 -19.94 -7.66
CA GLY A 114 12.73 -19.36 -8.98
C GLY A 114 12.96 -17.85 -9.01
N ILE A 115 12.63 -17.22 -10.15
CA ILE A 115 12.78 -15.77 -10.31
C ILE A 115 11.98 -14.99 -9.26
N TYR A 116 10.83 -15.51 -8.85
CA TYR A 116 10.00 -14.95 -7.79
C TYR A 116 10.73 -14.91 -6.44
N THR A 117 11.37 -16.01 -6.04
CA THR A 117 12.10 -16.11 -4.78
C THR A 117 13.30 -15.16 -4.77
N ILE A 118 14.02 -15.07 -5.90
CA ILE A 118 15.18 -14.18 -6.05
C ILE A 118 14.75 -12.72 -5.94
N THR A 119 13.66 -12.33 -6.62
CA THR A 119 13.16 -10.95 -6.57
C THR A 119 12.55 -10.60 -5.22
N SER A 120 11.90 -11.55 -4.54
CA SER A 120 11.40 -11.36 -3.17
C SER A 120 12.55 -11.18 -2.17
N LEU A 121 13.64 -11.92 -2.33
CA LEU A 121 14.86 -11.72 -1.54
C LEU A 121 15.47 -10.34 -1.79
N ALA A 122 15.59 -9.92 -3.06
CA ALA A 122 16.06 -8.59 -3.41
C ALA A 122 15.16 -7.48 -2.85
N GLY A 123 13.83 -7.66 -2.90
CA GLY A 123 12.85 -6.77 -2.29
C GLY A 123 12.99 -6.69 -0.77
N CYS A 124 13.18 -7.82 -0.10
CA CYS A 124 13.45 -7.89 1.34
C CYS A 124 14.70 -7.08 1.71
N ILE A 125 15.81 -7.31 1.04
CA ILE A 125 17.06 -6.57 1.25
C ILE A 125 16.85 -5.07 0.99
N ALA A 126 16.11 -4.70 -0.06
CA ALA A 126 15.82 -3.32 -0.39
C ALA A 126 15.00 -2.63 0.70
N TYR A 127 14.01 -3.30 1.28
CA TYR A 127 13.23 -2.77 2.41
C TYR A 127 14.10 -2.58 3.66
N LEU A 128 14.92 -3.56 4.00
CA LEU A 128 15.80 -3.49 5.17
C LEU A 128 16.86 -2.40 5.01
N ALA A 129 17.57 -2.39 3.88
CA ALA A 129 18.61 -1.40 3.59
C ALA A 129 18.01 0.01 3.46
N GLY A 130 16.87 0.16 2.75
CA GLY A 130 16.16 1.42 2.62
C GLY A 130 15.67 1.95 3.97
N GLY A 131 15.12 1.09 4.81
CA GLY A 131 14.68 1.44 6.16
C GLY A 131 15.83 1.92 7.04
N MET A 132 16.96 1.19 7.06
CA MET A 132 18.15 1.57 7.82
C MET A 132 18.75 2.91 7.32
N THR A 133 18.81 3.11 6.01
CA THR A 133 19.36 4.37 5.45
C THR A 133 18.44 5.57 5.75
N ILE A 134 17.12 5.41 5.75
CA ILE A 134 16.18 6.47 6.13
C ILE A 134 16.31 6.81 7.61
N MET A 135 16.52 5.81 8.49
CA MET A 135 16.70 6.04 9.92
C MET A 135 18.02 6.73 10.25
N SER A 136 19.10 6.37 9.55
CA SER A 136 20.44 6.88 9.83
C SER A 136 20.73 8.25 9.21
N SER A 137 19.99 8.66 8.19
CA SER A 137 20.24 9.89 7.45
C SER A 137 19.02 10.79 7.39
N SER A 138 19.17 12.04 7.83
CA SER A 138 18.16 13.07 7.62
C SER A 138 18.13 13.59 6.18
N LYS A 139 19.08 13.17 5.33
CA LYS A 139 19.18 13.55 3.92
C LYS A 139 18.85 12.34 3.04
N ILE A 140 18.16 12.60 1.94
CA ILE A 140 17.90 11.55 0.94
C ILE A 140 19.21 11.12 0.30
N VAL A 141 19.46 9.82 0.35
CA VAL A 141 20.66 9.20 -0.19
C VAL A 141 20.28 8.45 -1.47
N PRO A 142 21.13 8.42 -2.52
CA PRO A 142 20.86 7.64 -3.74
C PRO A 142 20.46 6.17 -3.49
N ALA A 143 20.97 5.57 -2.43
CA ALA A 143 20.61 4.21 -1.99
C ALA A 143 19.11 4.02 -1.74
N GLN A 144 18.40 5.05 -1.29
CA GLN A 144 16.96 5.00 -1.05
C GLN A 144 16.17 4.95 -2.38
N CYS A 145 16.65 5.64 -3.41
CA CYS A 145 16.06 5.59 -4.75
C CYS A 145 16.24 4.19 -5.37
N VAL A 146 17.43 3.59 -5.20
CA VAL A 146 17.71 2.23 -5.64
C VAL A 146 16.83 1.22 -4.91
N SER A 147 16.67 1.36 -3.60
CA SER A 147 15.77 0.51 -2.80
C SER A 147 14.32 0.58 -3.32
N ALA A 148 13.82 1.78 -3.64
CA ALA A 148 12.48 1.94 -4.19
C ALA A 148 12.31 1.19 -5.52
N VAL A 149 13.32 1.20 -6.40
CA VAL A 149 13.29 0.46 -7.68
C VAL A 149 13.18 -1.05 -7.46
N PHE A 150 13.99 -1.62 -6.56
CA PHE A 150 13.93 -3.05 -6.26
C PHE A 150 12.58 -3.45 -5.63
N ILE A 151 12.02 -2.62 -4.77
CA ILE A 151 10.69 -2.83 -4.20
C ILE A 151 9.62 -2.84 -5.30
N ILE A 152 9.67 -1.89 -6.24
CA ILE A 152 8.75 -1.82 -7.38
C ILE A 152 8.85 -3.09 -8.23
N ILE A 153 10.06 -3.51 -8.58
CA ILE A 153 10.28 -4.73 -9.37
C ILE A 153 9.73 -5.96 -8.64
N ASN A 154 9.96 -6.08 -7.34
CA ASN A 154 9.42 -7.18 -6.55
C ASN A 154 7.89 -7.21 -6.62
N TYR A 155 7.20 -6.11 -6.31
CA TYR A 155 5.73 -6.06 -6.37
C TYR A 155 5.19 -6.30 -7.78
N LEU A 156 5.87 -5.85 -8.82
CA LEU A 156 5.48 -6.11 -10.21
C LEU A 156 5.52 -7.62 -10.50
N ILE A 157 6.60 -8.29 -10.13
CA ILE A 157 6.74 -9.74 -10.35
C ILE A 157 5.74 -10.54 -9.53
N VAL A 158 5.49 -10.13 -8.27
CA VAL A 158 4.46 -10.73 -7.43
C VAL A 158 3.07 -10.55 -8.05
N ALA A 159 2.74 -9.37 -8.54
CA ALA A 159 1.47 -9.09 -9.20
C ALA A 159 1.28 -9.94 -10.45
N VAL A 160 2.32 -10.04 -11.29
CA VAL A 160 2.29 -10.89 -12.51
C VAL A 160 2.14 -12.37 -12.14
N LYS A 161 2.90 -12.87 -11.16
CA LYS A 161 2.79 -14.27 -10.68
C LYS A 161 1.36 -14.55 -10.19
N PHE A 162 0.81 -13.63 -9.39
CA PHE A 162 -0.54 -13.77 -8.86
C PHE A 162 -1.58 -13.76 -9.98
N TYR A 163 -1.45 -12.88 -10.96
CA TYR A 163 -2.34 -12.80 -12.12
C TYR A 163 -2.30 -14.07 -12.95
N LEU A 164 -1.12 -14.59 -13.27
CA LEU A 164 -0.94 -15.77 -14.10
C LEU A 164 -1.28 -17.09 -13.36
N GLY A 165 -1.00 -17.15 -12.06
CA GLY A 165 -1.19 -18.36 -11.26
C GLY A 165 -2.59 -18.56 -10.70
N SER A 166 -3.44 -17.55 -10.76
CA SER A 166 -4.81 -17.64 -10.24
C SER A 166 -5.82 -17.59 -11.37
N PRO A 167 -6.70 -18.59 -11.52
CA PRO A 167 -7.83 -18.46 -12.43
C PRO A 167 -8.61 -17.19 -12.02
N ILE A 168 -8.84 -16.32 -13.01
CA ILE A 168 -9.64 -15.10 -12.81
C ILE A 168 -11.10 -15.57 -12.74
N ILE A 169 -11.53 -15.96 -11.55
CA ILE A 169 -12.93 -16.15 -11.28
C ILE A 169 -13.47 -14.76 -10.95
N THR A 170 -14.20 -14.21 -11.90
CA THR A 170 -15.00 -12.99 -11.70
C THR A 170 -15.91 -13.24 -10.50
N GLY A 171 -15.73 -12.49 -9.43
CA GLY A 171 -16.53 -12.65 -8.21
C GLY A 171 -15.76 -13.00 -6.94
N MET A 172 -14.43 -13.14 -7.00
CA MET A 172 -13.62 -13.28 -5.79
C MET A 172 -13.15 -11.90 -5.28
N PRO A 173 -13.82 -11.31 -4.29
CA PRO A 173 -13.51 -9.97 -3.79
C PRO A 173 -12.09 -9.86 -3.23
N GLN A 174 -11.58 -10.92 -2.63
CA GLN A 174 -10.25 -10.98 -2.05
C GLN A 174 -9.14 -10.88 -3.10
N LYS A 175 -9.30 -11.57 -4.24
CA LYS A 175 -8.34 -11.51 -5.34
C LYS A 175 -8.29 -10.12 -5.96
N LEU A 176 -9.44 -9.49 -6.14
CA LEU A 176 -9.52 -8.12 -6.64
C LEU A 176 -8.80 -7.14 -5.69
N MET A 177 -9.07 -7.25 -4.37
CA MET A 177 -8.43 -6.40 -3.37
C MET A 177 -6.91 -6.59 -3.34
N LEU A 178 -6.43 -7.84 -3.45
CA LEU A 178 -5.00 -8.12 -3.48
C LEU A 178 -4.32 -7.58 -4.75
N MET A 179 -4.97 -7.71 -5.90
CA MET A 179 -4.46 -7.12 -7.15
C MET A 179 -4.41 -5.59 -7.08
N LEU A 180 -5.46 -4.96 -6.59
CA LEU A 180 -5.48 -3.51 -6.36
C LEU A 180 -4.39 -3.08 -5.39
N PHE A 181 -4.19 -3.82 -4.31
CA PHE A 181 -3.11 -3.57 -3.36
C PHE A 181 -1.73 -3.57 -4.05
N TYR A 182 -1.42 -4.58 -4.86
CA TYR A 182 -0.14 -4.64 -5.57
C TYR A 182 0.05 -3.46 -6.53
N ILE A 183 -0.95 -3.16 -7.37
CA ILE A 183 -0.88 -2.04 -8.32
C ILE A 183 -0.71 -0.71 -7.60
N LEU A 184 -1.48 -0.47 -6.55
CA LEU A 184 -1.44 0.77 -5.78
C LEU A 184 -0.15 0.92 -4.98
N THR A 185 0.41 -0.19 -4.49
CA THR A 185 1.72 -0.21 -3.83
C THR A 185 2.84 0.14 -4.82
N ILE A 186 2.78 -0.37 -6.04
CA ILE A 186 3.71 0.01 -7.11
C ILE A 186 3.62 1.52 -7.38
N LEU A 187 2.40 2.05 -7.54
CA LEU A 187 2.18 3.48 -7.75
C LEU A 187 2.68 4.33 -6.57
N PHE A 188 2.47 3.87 -5.35
CA PHE A 188 3.01 4.51 -4.15
C PHE A 188 4.54 4.60 -4.20
N TRP A 189 5.22 3.50 -4.49
CA TRP A 189 6.68 3.46 -4.54
C TRP A 189 7.26 4.25 -5.72
N ILE A 190 6.58 4.31 -6.88
CA ILE A 190 6.97 5.19 -7.99
C ILE A 190 6.91 6.66 -7.54
N ASN A 191 5.83 7.08 -6.89
CA ASN A 191 5.69 8.45 -6.40
C ASN A 191 6.64 8.76 -5.24
N MET A 192 6.90 7.78 -4.37
CA MET A 192 7.89 7.88 -3.31
C MET A 192 9.31 8.05 -3.88
N GLY A 193 9.67 7.26 -4.88
CA GLY A 193 10.94 7.40 -5.59
C GLY A 193 11.10 8.78 -6.24
N ARG A 194 10.06 9.26 -6.92
CA ARG A 194 10.04 10.62 -7.49
C ARG A 194 10.21 11.70 -6.42
N PHE A 195 9.53 11.56 -5.30
CA PHE A 195 9.66 12.46 -4.16
C PHE A 195 11.08 12.46 -3.61
N MET A 196 11.67 11.26 -3.41
CA MET A 196 13.04 11.09 -2.92
C MET A 196 14.08 11.67 -3.88
N CYS A 197 13.87 11.57 -5.19
CA CYS A 197 14.78 12.12 -6.21
C CYS A 197 14.62 13.65 -6.43
N GLY A 198 13.93 14.36 -5.55
CA GLY A 198 13.75 15.81 -5.65
C GLY A 198 12.73 16.24 -6.70
N GLY A 199 11.95 15.33 -7.25
CA GLY A 199 10.85 15.61 -8.18
C GLY A 199 9.62 16.19 -7.48
N GLU A 200 9.83 17.20 -6.65
CA GLU A 200 8.80 17.83 -5.80
C GLU A 200 7.82 18.67 -6.61
N LYS A 201 6.96 18.01 -7.35
CA LYS A 201 5.78 18.64 -7.92
C LYS A 201 4.59 18.37 -6.99
N LYS A 202 3.71 19.37 -6.85
CA LYS A 202 2.46 19.29 -6.12
C LYS A 202 1.69 17.98 -6.44
N PHE A 203 1.66 17.60 -7.72
CA PHE A 203 1.02 16.37 -8.18
C PHE A 203 1.66 15.12 -7.59
N THR A 204 2.99 15.05 -7.50
CA THR A 204 3.72 13.90 -6.93
C THR A 204 3.34 13.65 -5.48
N ARG A 205 3.22 14.71 -4.68
CA ARG A 205 2.84 14.60 -3.27
C ARG A 205 1.37 14.17 -3.09
N THR A 206 0.47 14.74 -3.89
CA THR A 206 -0.94 14.32 -3.91
C THR A 206 -1.07 12.85 -4.32
N ALA A 207 -0.38 12.44 -5.39
CA ALA A 207 -0.38 11.06 -5.86
C ALA A 207 0.22 10.08 -4.82
N LEU A 208 1.25 10.52 -4.08
CA LEU A 208 1.85 9.74 -2.99
C LEU A 208 0.85 9.48 -1.86
N ILE A 209 0.15 10.53 -1.40
CA ILE A 209 -0.86 10.42 -0.32
C ILE A 209 -2.03 9.55 -0.80
N ALA A 210 -2.53 9.79 -2.01
CA ALA A 210 -3.65 9.04 -2.58
C ALA A 210 -3.32 7.55 -2.76
N SER A 211 -2.20 7.22 -3.39
CA SER A 211 -1.78 5.84 -3.62
C SER A 211 -1.45 5.11 -2.31
N GLY A 212 -0.85 5.80 -1.34
CA GLY A 212 -0.58 5.25 -0.01
C GLY A 212 -1.86 4.94 0.76
N TYR A 213 -2.84 5.87 0.76
CA TYR A 213 -4.14 5.64 1.37
C TYR A 213 -4.87 4.44 0.74
N PHE A 214 -4.95 4.41 -0.57
CA PHE A 214 -5.62 3.32 -1.29
C PHE A 214 -4.94 1.97 -1.06
N SER A 215 -3.63 1.91 -1.17
CA SER A 215 -2.86 0.70 -0.90
C SER A 215 -3.10 0.20 0.52
N GLY A 216 -3.09 1.10 1.51
CA GLY A 216 -3.40 0.78 2.90
C GLY A 216 -4.82 0.26 3.11
N ALA A 217 -5.82 0.89 2.49
CA ALA A 217 -7.22 0.47 2.57
C ALA A 217 -7.44 -0.91 1.94
N CYS A 218 -6.86 -1.18 0.76
CA CYS A 218 -6.95 -2.48 0.10
C CYS A 218 -6.22 -3.58 0.90
N SER A 219 -5.06 -3.25 1.49
CA SER A 219 -4.31 -4.17 2.35
C SER A 219 -5.11 -4.54 3.60
N ALA A 220 -5.71 -3.56 4.27
CA ALA A 220 -6.55 -3.79 5.45
C ALA A 220 -7.77 -4.65 5.10
N ALA A 221 -8.44 -4.35 3.99
CA ALA A 221 -9.58 -5.13 3.51
C ALA A 221 -9.21 -6.58 3.20
N TYR A 222 -8.03 -6.82 2.60
CA TYR A 222 -7.53 -8.16 2.34
C TYR A 222 -7.18 -8.91 3.63
N LEU A 223 -6.44 -8.30 4.55
CA LEU A 223 -6.08 -8.91 5.83
C LEU A 223 -7.32 -9.30 6.65
N ILE A 224 -8.31 -8.43 6.73
CA ILE A 224 -9.58 -8.71 7.41
C ILE A 224 -10.26 -9.91 6.77
N SER A 225 -10.25 -10.00 5.44
CA SER A 225 -10.80 -11.14 4.71
C SER A 225 -10.10 -12.45 5.09
N CYS A 226 -8.77 -12.44 5.24
CA CYS A 226 -8.02 -13.62 5.67
C CYS A 226 -8.34 -14.04 7.11
N PHE A 227 -8.49 -13.09 8.02
CA PHE A 227 -8.81 -13.40 9.43
C PHE A 227 -10.28 -13.77 9.66
N ALA A 228 -11.20 -13.21 8.90
CA ALA A 228 -12.63 -13.51 9.05
C ALA A 228 -13.04 -14.86 8.44
N LEU A 229 -12.20 -15.42 7.58
CA LEU A 229 -12.45 -16.67 6.85
C LEU A 229 -11.53 -17.82 7.31
N ALA A 230 -10.63 -17.57 8.28
CA ALA A 230 -9.80 -18.59 8.94
C ALA A 230 -10.54 -19.22 10.11
#